data_bdfb6f62c7c2328e2d7c09d1141c0a84
#
_entry.id   bdfb6f62c7c2328e2d7c09d1141c0a84
#
_cell.length_a   1.000
_cell.length_b   1.000
_cell.length_c   1.000
_cell.angle_alpha   90.00
_cell.angle_beta   90.00
_cell.angle_gamma   90.00
#
_symmetry.space_group_name_H-M   'P 1'
#
loop_
_entity.id
_entity.type
_entity.pdbx_description
1 polymer ?
#
loop_
_entity_poly.entity_id
_entity_poly.type
_entity_poly.pdbx_seq_one_letter_code
_entity_poly.pdbx_strand_id
1 'polypeptide(L)'
;FIAGTYGVGKSTLCDKLCRKLNIPAFSAGDLISEINGETYGKNKVVKNKIANQNILISAVEKKLSLYPTFLLAGHFCIFDKSDEVEILPEFIYEEMPIVKIILLETDFDRILRNIKSRDDKSYNLDSIKNIIRLEREQAEKISSQLSIPLHIHKMDFAESDIKQISTIIQGSAT
;
A
#
# COMPACT_ATOMS: atom_id res chain seq x y z
N PHE A 1 2.12 6.92 -4.04
CA PHE A 1 1.62 5.91 -3.11
C PHE A 1 1.20 4.66 -3.90
N ILE A 2 1.77 3.49 -3.56
CA ILE A 2 1.45 2.20 -4.18
C ILE A 2 0.48 1.47 -3.25
N ALA A 3 -0.80 1.49 -3.62
CA ALA A 3 -1.89 0.92 -2.85
C ALA A 3 -2.33 -0.46 -3.36
N GLY A 4 -3.13 -1.15 -2.59
CA GLY A 4 -3.77 -2.41 -2.95
C GLY A 4 -3.89 -3.36 -1.77
N THR A 5 -4.73 -4.37 -1.90
CA THR A 5 -5.00 -5.30 -0.81
C THR A 5 -3.82 -6.23 -0.50
N TYR A 6 -3.95 -7.03 0.55
CA TYR A 6 -2.99 -8.08 0.89
C TYR A 6 -2.85 -9.08 -0.27
N GLY A 7 -1.63 -9.57 -0.49
CA GLY A 7 -1.37 -10.57 -1.53
C GLY A 7 -1.35 -10.06 -2.98
N VAL A 8 -1.61 -8.76 -3.23
CA VAL A 8 -1.60 -8.18 -4.58
C VAL A 8 -0.20 -8.00 -5.19
N GLY A 9 0.88 -8.14 -4.39
CA GLY A 9 2.25 -8.09 -4.88
C GLY A 9 2.98 -6.75 -4.72
N LYS A 10 2.47 -5.81 -3.90
CA LYS A 10 3.07 -4.48 -3.68
C LYS A 10 4.57 -4.51 -3.39
N SER A 11 4.99 -5.27 -2.38
CA SER A 11 6.40 -5.29 -1.95
C SER A 11 7.33 -5.76 -3.07
N THR A 12 6.98 -6.87 -3.71
CA THR A 12 7.78 -7.41 -4.84
C THR A 12 7.88 -6.41 -6.00
N LEU A 13 6.78 -5.73 -6.31
CA LEU A 13 6.76 -4.70 -7.36
C LEU A 13 7.62 -3.51 -6.96
N CYS A 14 7.48 -3.00 -5.73
CA CYS A 14 8.26 -1.86 -5.22
C CYS A 14 9.77 -2.14 -5.23
N ASP A 15 10.19 -3.36 -4.86
CA ASP A 15 11.60 -3.77 -4.91
C ASP A 15 12.16 -3.73 -6.34
N LYS A 16 11.38 -4.18 -7.31
CA LYS A 16 11.78 -4.15 -8.72
C LYS A 16 11.80 -2.73 -9.29
N LEU A 17 10.78 -1.91 -8.96
CA LEU A 17 10.71 -0.51 -9.36
C LEU A 17 11.85 0.33 -8.76
N CYS A 18 12.17 0.12 -7.49
CA CYS A 18 13.28 0.77 -6.81
C CYS A 18 14.59 0.58 -7.58
N ARG A 19 14.90 -0.66 -7.95
CA ARG A 19 16.11 -0.98 -8.73
C ARG A 19 16.08 -0.37 -10.12
N LYS A 20 14.94 -0.43 -10.82
CA LYS A 20 14.82 0.04 -12.19
C LYS A 20 14.85 1.56 -12.30
N LEU A 21 14.19 2.26 -11.38
CA LEU A 21 14.04 3.72 -11.43
C LEU A 21 15.10 4.45 -10.59
N ASN A 22 15.88 3.72 -9.79
CA ASN A 22 16.78 4.29 -8.79
C ASN A 22 16.05 5.27 -7.83
N ILE A 23 14.81 4.91 -7.45
CA ILE A 23 13.96 5.65 -6.51
C ILE A 23 13.78 4.77 -5.27
N PRO A 24 14.03 5.26 -4.04
CA PRO A 24 13.81 4.48 -2.84
C PRO A 24 12.36 4.02 -2.71
N ALA A 25 12.17 2.84 -2.12
CA ALA A 25 10.85 2.30 -1.82
C ALA A 25 10.76 1.89 -0.36
N PHE A 26 9.67 2.26 0.29
CA PHE A 26 9.38 1.95 1.68
C PHE A 26 8.00 1.31 1.81
N SER A 27 7.81 0.49 2.83
CA SER A 27 6.50 -0.01 3.26
C SER A 27 6.03 0.82 4.45
N ALA A 28 4.78 1.27 4.44
CA ALA A 28 4.17 1.97 5.57
C ALA A 28 4.25 1.16 6.87
N GLY A 29 4.03 -0.17 6.78
CA GLY A 29 4.16 -1.07 7.91
C GLY A 29 5.58 -1.13 8.47
N ASP A 30 6.60 -1.17 7.59
CA ASP A 30 8.00 -1.22 8.02
C ASP A 30 8.45 0.11 8.65
N LEU A 31 8.01 1.25 8.09
CA LEU A 31 8.29 2.56 8.68
C LEU A 31 7.72 2.71 10.09
N ILE A 32 6.51 2.21 10.32
CA ILE A 32 5.89 2.18 11.65
C ILE A 32 6.69 1.26 12.58
N SER A 33 7.08 0.08 12.10
CA SER A 33 7.84 -0.91 12.88
C SER A 33 9.22 -0.41 13.30
N GLU A 34 9.93 0.29 12.42
CA GLU A 34 11.25 0.89 12.72
C GLU A 34 11.19 1.83 13.93
N ILE A 35 10.09 2.55 14.11
CA ILE A 35 9.94 3.53 15.20
C ILE A 35 9.40 2.87 16.48
N ASN A 36 8.41 1.99 16.36
CA ASN A 36 7.79 1.33 17.50
C ASN A 36 8.63 0.19 18.10
N GLY A 37 9.67 -0.27 17.41
CA GLY A 37 10.42 -1.46 17.79
C GLY A 37 9.59 -2.75 17.71
N GLU A 38 8.40 -2.70 17.09
CA GLU A 38 7.53 -3.85 16.88
C GLU A 38 7.77 -4.42 15.50
N THR A 39 8.16 -5.69 15.43
CA THR A 39 8.19 -6.43 14.16
C THR A 39 6.75 -6.81 13.79
N TYR A 40 6.19 -6.21 12.76
CA TYR A 40 4.96 -6.67 12.14
C TYR A 40 5.25 -7.97 11.37
N GLY A 41 5.22 -9.09 12.13
CA GLY A 41 5.35 -10.42 11.58
C GLY A 41 4.11 -10.88 10.80
N LYS A 42 4.08 -12.19 10.48
CA LYS A 42 3.03 -12.85 9.69
C LYS A 42 1.60 -12.66 10.21
N ASN A 43 1.40 -12.25 11.46
CA ASN A 43 0.08 -11.99 12.08
C ASN A 43 -0.05 -10.50 12.43
N LYS A 44 -0.22 -9.66 11.43
CA LYS A 44 -0.33 -8.19 11.59
C LYS A 44 -1.61 -7.77 12.33
N VAL A 45 -1.52 -7.63 13.64
CA VAL A 45 -2.57 -6.99 14.44
C VAL A 45 -2.08 -5.63 14.93
N VAL A 46 -2.70 -4.57 14.44
CA VAL A 46 -2.35 -3.19 14.81
C VAL A 46 -2.93 -2.88 16.19
N LYS A 47 -2.06 -2.71 17.21
CA LYS A 47 -2.50 -2.49 18.60
C LYS A 47 -2.94 -1.06 18.90
N ASN A 48 -2.31 -0.06 18.30
CA ASN A 48 -2.64 1.36 18.49
C ASN A 48 -2.63 2.10 17.16
N LYS A 49 -3.81 2.18 16.53
CA LYS A 49 -3.97 2.66 15.16
C LYS A 49 -3.65 4.15 15.00
N ILE A 50 -4.17 5.00 15.88
CA ILE A 50 -3.97 6.46 15.77
C ILE A 50 -2.51 6.82 16.02
N ALA A 51 -1.86 6.24 17.04
CA ALA A 51 -0.45 6.47 17.28
C ALA A 51 0.42 6.01 16.11
N ASN A 52 0.10 4.86 15.50
CA ASN A 52 0.80 4.35 14.33
C ASN A 52 0.67 5.26 13.11
N GLN A 53 -0.45 5.96 12.96
CA GLN A 53 -0.64 6.89 11.85
C GLN A 53 0.21 8.15 12.01
N ASN A 54 0.26 8.74 13.20
CA ASN A 54 1.14 9.88 13.48
C ASN A 54 2.62 9.50 13.30
N ILE A 55 2.99 8.29 13.68
CA ILE A 55 4.33 7.74 13.45
C ILE A 55 4.62 7.63 11.94
N LEU A 56 3.67 7.15 11.15
CA LEU A 56 3.84 7.05 9.70
C LEU A 56 4.06 8.43 9.07
N ILE A 57 3.24 9.42 9.41
CA ILE A 57 3.37 10.79 8.90
C ILE A 57 4.76 11.33 9.21
N SER A 58 5.21 11.25 10.48
CA SER A 58 6.54 11.71 10.88
C SER A 58 7.67 10.94 10.18
N ALA A 59 7.50 9.63 9.95
CA ALA A 59 8.47 8.82 9.22
C ALA A 59 8.56 9.23 7.74
N VAL A 60 7.44 9.52 7.10
CA VAL A 60 7.37 10.01 5.72
C VAL A 60 8.06 11.36 5.59
N GLU A 61 7.80 12.30 6.48
CA GLU A 61 8.49 13.61 6.51
C GLU A 61 10.00 13.46 6.65
N LYS A 62 10.45 12.59 7.56
CA LYS A 62 11.87 12.29 7.71
C LYS A 62 12.49 11.66 6.45
N LYS A 63 11.78 10.77 5.76
CA LYS A 63 12.28 10.20 4.48
C LYS A 63 12.34 11.27 3.39
N LEU A 64 11.37 12.20 3.33
CA LEU A 64 11.37 13.30 2.36
C LEU A 64 12.52 14.30 2.58
N SER A 65 13.00 14.46 3.81
CA SER A 65 14.20 15.27 4.04
C SER A 65 15.47 14.66 3.45
N LEU A 66 15.47 13.35 3.19
CA LEU A 66 16.61 12.60 2.63
C LEU A 66 16.45 12.32 1.13
N TYR A 67 15.21 12.15 0.68
CA TYR A 67 14.88 11.74 -0.69
C TYR A 67 13.77 12.63 -1.24
N PRO A 68 13.99 13.36 -2.34
CA PRO A 68 12.97 14.25 -2.91
C PRO A 68 11.75 13.50 -3.44
N THR A 69 11.91 12.22 -3.75
CA THR A 69 10.84 11.32 -4.21
C THR A 69 11.15 9.89 -3.77
N PHE A 70 10.12 9.17 -3.37
CA PHE A 70 10.19 7.74 -3.08
C PHE A 70 8.83 7.05 -3.31
N LEU A 71 8.85 5.73 -3.38
CA LEU A 71 7.65 4.90 -3.42
C LEU A 71 7.25 4.50 -2.01
N LEU A 72 5.99 4.73 -1.65
CA LEU A 72 5.43 4.28 -0.38
C LEU A 72 4.37 3.22 -0.66
N ALA A 73 4.65 1.97 -0.28
CA ALA A 73 3.68 0.89 -0.34
C ALA A 73 2.80 0.89 0.91
N GLY A 74 1.49 0.85 0.73
CA GLY A 74 0.55 0.86 1.86
C GLY A 74 -0.82 0.32 1.51
N HIS A 75 -1.77 0.56 2.41
CA HIS A 75 -3.16 0.15 2.33
C HIS A 75 -4.07 1.31 2.67
N PHE A 76 -5.29 1.30 2.13
CA PHE A 76 -6.39 2.12 2.62
C PHE A 76 -7.24 1.38 3.66
N CYS A 77 -7.23 0.05 3.60
CA CYS A 77 -7.98 -0.81 4.50
C CYS A 77 -7.08 -1.89 5.10
N ILE A 78 -7.34 -2.26 6.35
CA ILE A 78 -6.64 -3.33 7.06
C ILE A 78 -7.63 -4.30 7.69
N PHE A 79 -7.17 -5.49 8.05
CA PHE A 79 -7.93 -6.37 8.93
C PHE A 79 -7.68 -6.01 10.39
N ASP A 80 -8.76 -5.99 11.18
CA ASP A 80 -8.68 -5.91 12.63
C ASP A 80 -8.38 -7.28 13.26
N LYS A 81 -8.46 -7.36 14.60
CA LYS A 81 -8.22 -8.60 15.34
C LYS A 81 -9.28 -9.68 15.09
N SER A 82 -10.46 -9.29 14.63
CA SER A 82 -11.61 -10.16 14.37
C SER A 82 -11.73 -10.54 12.89
N ASP A 83 -10.73 -10.19 12.07
CA ASP A 83 -10.73 -10.32 10.61
C ASP A 83 -11.81 -9.49 9.90
N GLU A 84 -12.35 -8.48 10.60
CA GLU A 84 -13.22 -7.50 9.99
C GLU A 84 -12.38 -6.43 9.28
N VAL A 85 -12.95 -5.87 8.19
CA VAL A 85 -12.26 -4.85 7.43
C VAL A 85 -12.43 -3.50 8.10
N GLU A 86 -11.33 -2.83 8.35
CA GLU A 86 -11.27 -1.48 8.87
C GLU A 86 -10.65 -0.52 7.87
N ILE A 87 -11.34 0.59 7.63
CA ILE A 87 -10.84 1.69 6.79
C ILE A 87 -9.91 2.55 7.63
N LEU A 88 -8.73 2.85 7.10
CA LEU A 88 -7.79 3.75 7.75
C LEU A 88 -8.30 5.19 7.66
N PRO A 89 -8.05 6.03 8.70
CA PRO A 89 -8.50 7.42 8.72
C PRO A 89 -7.97 8.26 7.55
N GLU A 90 -8.81 9.08 6.97
CA GLU A 90 -8.49 9.89 5.78
C GLU A 90 -7.39 10.92 6.02
N PHE A 91 -7.34 11.51 7.23
CA PHE A 91 -6.34 12.51 7.57
C PHE A 91 -4.89 12.06 7.34
N ILE A 92 -4.63 10.73 7.38
CA ILE A 92 -3.29 10.18 7.12
C ILE A 92 -2.82 10.56 5.73
N TYR A 93 -3.72 10.45 4.76
CA TYR A 93 -3.41 10.72 3.36
C TYR A 93 -3.40 12.21 3.07
N GLU A 94 -4.21 13.00 3.79
CA GLU A 94 -4.26 14.46 3.70
C GLU A 94 -2.96 15.11 4.22
N GLU A 95 -2.36 14.54 5.28
CA GLU A 95 -1.12 15.04 5.86
C GLU A 95 0.14 14.52 5.16
N MET A 96 0.03 13.47 4.34
CA MET A 96 1.17 13.00 3.55
C MET A 96 1.23 13.69 2.19
N PRO A 97 2.40 14.14 1.71
CA PRO A 97 2.53 14.79 0.40
C PRO A 97 2.49 13.78 -0.74
N ILE A 98 1.36 13.10 -0.89
CA ILE A 98 1.10 12.13 -1.95
C ILE A 98 0.81 12.90 -3.24
N VAL A 99 1.57 12.65 -4.29
CA VAL A 99 1.39 13.30 -5.60
C VAL A 99 0.68 12.41 -6.62
N LYS A 100 0.57 11.11 -6.34
CA LYS A 100 -0.06 10.13 -7.22
C LYS A 100 -0.39 8.85 -6.46
N ILE A 101 -1.50 8.23 -6.79
CA ILE A 101 -1.90 6.91 -6.29
C ILE A 101 -1.83 5.91 -7.45
N ILE A 102 -1.17 4.77 -7.23
CA ILE A 102 -1.21 3.61 -8.11
C ILE A 102 -1.83 2.47 -7.33
N LEU A 103 -3.07 2.14 -7.66
CA LEU A 103 -3.81 1.03 -7.05
C LEU A 103 -3.51 -0.25 -7.82
N LEU A 104 -2.94 -1.23 -7.15
CA LEU A 104 -2.71 -2.56 -7.71
C LEU A 104 -3.89 -3.47 -7.45
N GLU A 105 -4.36 -4.13 -8.49
CA GLU A 105 -5.42 -5.14 -8.43
C GLU A 105 -4.96 -6.45 -9.08
N THR A 106 -5.59 -7.53 -8.73
CA THR A 106 -5.44 -8.83 -9.42
C THR A 106 -6.67 -9.69 -9.16
N ASP A 107 -6.76 -10.83 -9.82
CA ASP A 107 -7.88 -11.74 -9.66
C ASP A 107 -7.96 -12.29 -8.23
N PHE A 108 -9.18 -12.45 -7.73
CA PHE A 108 -9.48 -12.92 -6.39
C PHE A 108 -8.76 -14.22 -6.03
N ASP A 109 -8.77 -15.22 -6.94
CA ASP A 109 -8.09 -16.49 -6.72
C ASP A 109 -6.56 -16.33 -6.58
N ARG A 110 -5.99 -15.35 -7.26
CA ARG A 110 -4.57 -15.04 -7.12
C ARG A 110 -4.27 -14.45 -5.75
N ILE A 111 -5.11 -13.54 -5.28
CA ILE A 111 -5.00 -12.98 -3.93
C ILE A 111 -5.06 -14.10 -2.89
N LEU A 112 -6.04 -15.00 -2.98
CA LEU A 112 -6.18 -16.14 -2.08
C LEU A 112 -4.94 -17.02 -2.05
N ARG A 113 -4.40 -17.39 -3.21
CA ARG A 113 -3.18 -18.20 -3.29
C ARG A 113 -1.99 -17.47 -2.63
N ASN A 114 -1.83 -16.18 -2.91
CA ASN A 114 -0.72 -15.41 -2.39
C ASN A 114 -0.81 -15.22 -0.86
N ILE A 115 -2.00 -14.99 -0.32
CA ILE A 115 -2.22 -14.88 1.12
C ILE A 115 -1.93 -16.23 1.80
N LYS A 116 -2.49 -17.32 1.29
CA LYS A 116 -2.26 -18.67 1.84
C LYS A 116 -0.80 -19.09 1.83
N SER A 117 -0.04 -18.70 0.81
CA SER A 117 1.39 -19.02 0.74
C SER A 117 2.25 -18.21 1.70
N ARG A 118 1.77 -17.06 2.16
CA ARG A 118 2.49 -16.14 3.04
C ARG A 118 2.12 -16.35 4.51
N ASP A 119 0.83 -16.46 4.78
CA ASP A 119 0.27 -16.47 6.12
C ASP A 119 -0.28 -17.87 6.46
N ASP A 120 0.03 -18.38 7.65
CA ASP A 120 -0.51 -19.65 8.16
C ASP A 120 -1.98 -19.50 8.62
N LYS A 121 -2.61 -18.35 8.33
CA LYS A 121 -3.95 -17.98 8.76
C LYS A 121 -4.96 -18.18 7.64
N SER A 122 -6.13 -18.72 7.99
CA SER A 122 -7.30 -18.74 7.12
C SER A 122 -8.11 -17.46 7.29
N TYR A 123 -8.35 -16.74 6.21
CA TYR A 123 -9.22 -15.57 6.19
C TYR A 123 -10.61 -15.95 5.70
N ASN A 124 -11.64 -15.27 6.21
CA ASN A 124 -12.98 -15.37 5.68
C ASN A 124 -13.00 -14.82 4.24
N LEU A 125 -13.62 -15.60 3.31
CA LEU A 125 -13.65 -15.22 1.90
C LEU A 125 -14.44 -13.93 1.65
N ASP A 126 -15.50 -13.70 2.42
CA ASP A 126 -16.31 -12.48 2.27
C ASP A 126 -15.54 -11.25 2.81
N SER A 127 -14.76 -11.40 3.87
CA SER A 127 -13.87 -10.34 4.36
C SER A 127 -12.80 -10.00 3.31
N ILE A 128 -12.26 -10.99 2.59
CA ILE A 128 -11.29 -10.73 1.49
C ILE A 128 -11.96 -10.01 0.32
N LYS A 129 -13.16 -10.40 -0.09
CA LYS A 129 -13.91 -9.69 -1.13
C LYS A 129 -14.22 -8.25 -0.70
N ASN A 130 -14.61 -8.08 0.56
CA ASN A 130 -14.93 -6.76 1.10
C ASN A 130 -13.71 -5.84 1.13
N ILE A 131 -12.55 -6.32 1.58
CA ILE A 131 -11.34 -5.48 1.61
C ILE A 131 -10.89 -5.09 0.21
N ILE A 132 -11.01 -5.97 -0.79
CA ILE A 132 -10.69 -5.65 -2.19
C ILE A 132 -11.58 -4.51 -2.69
N ARG A 133 -12.89 -4.59 -2.45
CA ARG A 133 -13.85 -3.56 -2.84
C ARG A 133 -13.58 -2.23 -2.12
N LEU A 134 -13.42 -2.26 -0.81
CA LEU A 134 -13.18 -1.08 0.00
C LEU A 134 -11.84 -0.41 -0.31
N GLU A 135 -10.79 -1.16 -0.58
CA GLU A 135 -9.49 -0.63 -0.98
C GLU A 135 -9.60 0.22 -2.25
N ARG A 136 -10.41 -0.24 -3.24
CA ARG A 136 -10.69 0.53 -4.46
C ARG A 136 -11.51 1.78 -4.18
N GLU A 137 -12.62 1.64 -3.46
CA GLU A 137 -13.50 2.76 -3.11
C GLU A 137 -12.74 3.85 -2.37
N GLN A 138 -11.85 3.48 -1.44
CA GLN A 138 -11.03 4.44 -0.71
C GLN A 138 -9.95 5.07 -1.59
N ALA A 139 -9.32 4.33 -2.50
CA ALA A 139 -8.37 4.89 -3.46
C ALA A 139 -9.02 5.97 -4.34
N GLU A 140 -10.22 5.70 -4.87
CA GLU A 140 -11.00 6.64 -5.67
C GLU A 140 -11.41 7.87 -4.86
N LYS A 141 -11.88 7.67 -3.64
CA LYS A 141 -12.27 8.75 -2.72
C LYS A 141 -11.09 9.66 -2.38
N ILE A 142 -9.98 9.11 -1.92
CA ILE A 142 -8.78 9.86 -1.53
C ILE A 142 -8.18 10.60 -2.73
N SER A 143 -8.09 9.95 -3.89
CA SER A 143 -7.64 10.60 -5.13
C SER A 143 -8.47 11.84 -5.46
N SER A 144 -9.80 11.73 -5.35
CA SER A 144 -10.73 12.85 -5.59
C SER A 144 -10.56 13.96 -4.55
N GLN A 145 -10.48 13.63 -3.27
CA GLN A 145 -10.32 14.61 -2.18
C GLN A 145 -9.01 15.38 -2.29
N LEU A 146 -7.91 14.70 -2.59
CA LEU A 146 -6.60 15.32 -2.74
C LEU A 146 -6.38 15.94 -4.13
N SER A 147 -7.30 15.74 -5.08
CA SER A 147 -7.16 16.17 -6.47
C SER A 147 -5.86 15.69 -7.12
N ILE A 148 -5.49 14.43 -6.85
CA ILE A 148 -4.27 13.79 -7.40
C ILE A 148 -4.64 12.63 -8.33
N PRO A 149 -3.79 12.30 -9.33
CA PRO A 149 -4.05 11.20 -10.25
C PRO A 149 -4.15 9.84 -9.56
N LEU A 150 -5.15 9.05 -9.93
CA LEU A 150 -5.28 7.63 -9.61
C LEU A 150 -5.07 6.79 -10.88
N HIS A 151 -4.15 5.85 -10.81
CA HIS A 151 -3.95 4.83 -11.83
C HIS A 151 -4.28 3.45 -11.26
N ILE A 152 -5.24 2.76 -11.85
CA ILE A 152 -5.57 1.39 -11.48
C ILE A 152 -4.83 0.45 -12.41
N HIS A 153 -4.01 -0.44 -11.85
CA HIS A 153 -3.19 -1.37 -12.61
C HIS A 153 -3.53 -2.81 -12.22
N LYS A 154 -3.95 -3.60 -13.22
CA LYS A 154 -4.17 -5.03 -13.03
C LYS A 154 -2.84 -5.78 -13.19
N MET A 155 -2.42 -6.45 -12.12
CA MET A 155 -1.16 -7.17 -12.04
C MET A 155 -1.21 -8.48 -12.82
N ASP A 156 -0.27 -8.65 -13.76
CA ASP A 156 -0.01 -9.91 -14.47
C ASP A 156 1.14 -10.71 -13.83
N PHE A 157 1.85 -10.12 -12.86
CA PHE A 157 3.06 -10.64 -12.21
C PHE A 157 4.21 -10.89 -13.20
N ALA A 158 4.29 -10.07 -14.25
CA ALA A 158 5.27 -10.14 -15.32
C ALA A 158 6.12 -8.86 -15.39
N GLU A 159 7.13 -8.85 -16.25
CA GLU A 159 7.96 -7.66 -16.49
C GLU A 159 7.17 -6.50 -17.14
N SER A 160 6.03 -6.80 -17.77
CA SER A 160 5.09 -5.80 -18.30
C SER A 160 4.58 -4.84 -17.21
N ASP A 161 4.30 -5.34 -16.00
CA ASP A 161 3.84 -4.52 -14.86
C ASP A 161 4.88 -3.47 -14.52
N ILE A 162 6.15 -3.87 -14.43
CA ILE A 162 7.25 -2.98 -14.09
C ILE A 162 7.43 -1.91 -15.17
N LYS A 163 7.31 -2.29 -16.46
CA LYS A 163 7.43 -1.36 -17.57
C LYS A 163 6.31 -0.32 -17.55
N GLN A 164 5.06 -0.77 -17.42
CA GLN A 164 3.89 0.10 -17.43
C GLN A 164 3.89 1.05 -16.22
N ILE A 165 4.12 0.54 -15.02
CA ILE A 165 4.13 1.35 -13.81
C ILE A 165 5.32 2.31 -13.79
N SER A 166 6.50 1.91 -14.30
CA SER A 166 7.62 2.85 -14.48
C SER A 166 7.24 4.03 -15.36
N THR A 167 6.54 3.80 -16.47
CA THR A 167 6.04 4.86 -17.34
C THR A 167 5.06 5.78 -16.62
N ILE A 168 4.13 5.22 -15.83
CA ILE A 168 3.18 6.00 -15.02
C ILE A 168 3.92 6.86 -13.99
N ILE A 169 4.95 6.34 -13.34
CA ILE A 169 5.73 7.09 -12.35
C ILE A 169 6.49 8.23 -13.01
N GLN A 170 7.16 7.95 -14.12
CA GLN A 170 8.00 8.93 -14.85
C GLN A 170 7.19 9.94 -15.67
N GLY A 171 6.02 9.57 -16.17
CA GLY A 171 5.15 10.41 -17.00
C GLY A 171 4.48 11.58 -16.27
N SER A 172 4.84 11.86 -15.02
CA SER A 172 4.28 12.94 -14.19
C SER A 172 5.10 14.25 -14.25
N ALA A 173 6.02 14.36 -15.16
CA ALA A 173 6.82 15.59 -15.38
C ALA A 173 6.33 16.34 -16.62
N THR A 174 5.00 16.66 -16.67
CA THR A 174 4.45 17.67 -17.60
C THR A 174 3.45 18.54 -16.86
#